data_e60dccf0696d283ade78c1ec55275b78
#
_entry.id   e60dccf0696d283ade78c1ec55275b78
#
_cell.length_a   1.000
_cell.length_b   1.000
_cell.length_c   1.000
_cell.angle_alpha   90.00
_cell.angle_beta   90.00
_cell.angle_gamma   90.00
#
_symmetry.space_group_name_H-M   'P 1'
#
loop_
_entity.id
_entity.type
_entity.pdbx_description
1 polymer ?
#
loop_
_entity_poly.entity_id
_entity_poly.type
_entity_poly.pdbx_seq_one_letter_code
_entity_poly.pdbx_strand_id
1 'polypeptide(L)'
;MEIVNGSSRYEIGKMVAETEIYRLYLCQQDGAKKQCLMQIAASVEQNSILTRSAFRLKKLEQSAYEVEEEFARLNPGSKTRLDYQLGFPEVIDSFVSVEQGERQINILGFRNVEFVHQMVPLSNITQKDKARIDLKTSAWIIGKILKELVFIHGEGYSFEQLDGDSILIEPVQHYAMIFDWSYIEPATDAKRRRDISQVAKAVMLALDFDQKTGTFPPDGDEHFEQYTGFILKLARGEITSAKKAHEEFYGIVYSIWERTYHEFTAIPLERRN
;
A
#
# COMPACT_ATOMS: atom_id res chain seq x y z
N MET A 1 25.63 -7.66 -8.00
CA MET A 1 25.24 -7.91 -9.41
C MET A 1 24.62 -6.64 -9.95
N GLU A 2 24.99 -6.24 -11.15
CA GLU A 2 24.51 -5.01 -11.79
C GLU A 2 23.57 -5.35 -12.95
N ILE A 3 22.54 -4.54 -13.14
CA ILE A 3 21.66 -4.60 -14.32
C ILE A 3 21.73 -3.25 -15.03
N VAL A 4 21.81 -3.29 -16.36
CA VAL A 4 21.94 -2.11 -17.21
C VAL A 4 20.74 -1.96 -18.13
N ASN A 5 20.17 -0.75 -18.21
CA ASN A 5 19.18 -0.38 -19.20
C ASN A 5 19.56 0.96 -19.84
N GLY A 6 20.08 0.92 -21.07
CA GLY A 6 20.62 2.11 -21.74
C GLY A 6 21.74 2.76 -20.94
N SER A 7 21.53 3.99 -20.48
CA SER A 7 22.48 4.71 -19.63
C SER A 7 22.27 4.48 -18.12
N SER A 8 21.18 3.85 -17.72
CA SER A 8 20.87 3.59 -16.32
C SER A 8 21.51 2.29 -15.84
N ARG A 9 22.08 2.33 -14.64
CA ARG A 9 22.71 1.18 -13.98
C ARG A 9 22.07 0.99 -12.61
N TYR A 10 21.80 -0.27 -12.26
CA TYR A 10 21.14 -0.64 -11.02
C TYR A 10 21.94 -1.72 -10.32
N GLU A 11 22.45 -1.42 -9.13
CA GLU A 11 23.09 -2.41 -8.26
C GLU A 11 21.98 -3.20 -7.54
N ILE A 12 22.00 -4.54 -7.71
CA ILE A 12 21.05 -5.44 -7.05
C ILE A 12 21.59 -5.80 -5.67
N GLY A 13 20.78 -5.50 -4.65
CA GLY A 13 21.02 -5.88 -3.26
C GLY A 13 20.34 -7.19 -2.85
N LYS A 14 19.86 -7.24 -1.61
CA LYS A 14 19.20 -8.40 -1.01
C LYS A 14 17.84 -8.65 -1.65
N MET A 15 17.50 -9.92 -1.89
CA MET A 15 16.13 -10.34 -2.19
C MET A 15 15.26 -10.18 -0.93
N VAL A 16 14.12 -9.48 -1.06
CA VAL A 16 13.21 -9.18 0.04
C VAL A 16 11.92 -9.96 -0.01
N ALA A 17 11.50 -10.39 -1.21
CA ALA A 17 10.32 -11.22 -1.39
C ALA A 17 10.41 -12.05 -2.68
N GLU A 18 9.68 -13.16 -2.73
CA GLU A 18 9.46 -13.98 -3.91
C GLU A 18 7.98 -14.38 -3.95
N THR A 19 7.36 -14.21 -5.12
CA THR A 19 5.99 -14.60 -5.41
C THR A 19 5.95 -15.49 -6.65
N GLU A 20 4.79 -15.99 -7.04
CA GLU A 20 4.62 -16.71 -8.31
C GLU A 20 4.78 -15.80 -9.54
N ILE A 21 4.64 -14.46 -9.36
CA ILE A 21 4.68 -13.47 -10.44
C ILE A 21 6.07 -12.85 -10.57
N TYR A 22 6.73 -12.53 -9.44
CA TYR A 22 8.01 -11.81 -9.46
C TYR A 22 8.88 -12.13 -8.24
N ARG A 23 10.18 -11.84 -8.40
CA ARG A 23 11.15 -11.71 -7.31
C ARG A 23 11.42 -10.23 -7.06
N LEU A 24 11.50 -9.86 -5.80
CA LEU A 24 11.69 -8.47 -5.36
C LEU A 24 13.03 -8.31 -4.67
N TYR A 25 13.80 -7.32 -5.11
CA TYR A 25 15.12 -7.03 -4.58
C TYR A 25 15.20 -5.57 -4.13
N LEU A 26 15.94 -5.31 -3.06
CA LEU A 26 16.47 -3.97 -2.84
C LEU A 26 17.42 -3.63 -3.98
N CYS A 27 17.39 -2.42 -4.47
CA CYS A 27 18.34 -1.95 -5.47
C CYS A 27 18.69 -0.48 -5.27
N GLN A 28 19.78 -0.06 -5.92
CA GLN A 28 20.22 1.32 -5.95
C GLN A 28 20.62 1.69 -7.37
N GLN A 29 20.13 2.81 -7.85
CA GLN A 29 20.58 3.36 -9.13
C GLN A 29 21.95 4.02 -8.95
N ASP A 30 22.86 3.79 -9.89
CA ASP A 30 24.20 4.41 -9.86
C ASP A 30 24.11 5.93 -9.79
N GLY A 31 24.89 6.52 -8.89
CA GLY A 31 24.87 7.96 -8.61
C GLY A 31 23.65 8.46 -7.80
N ALA A 32 22.66 7.64 -7.54
CA ALA A 32 21.52 8.00 -6.69
C ALA A 32 21.78 7.64 -5.23
N LYS A 33 21.35 8.53 -4.30
CA LYS A 33 21.40 8.23 -2.85
C LYS A 33 20.21 7.38 -2.38
N LYS A 34 19.12 7.42 -3.13
CA LYS A 34 17.84 6.83 -2.74
C LYS A 34 17.78 5.36 -3.15
N GLN A 35 17.39 4.52 -2.22
CA GLN A 35 17.10 3.11 -2.51
C GLN A 35 15.79 2.98 -3.29
N CYS A 36 15.69 1.90 -4.07
CA CYS A 36 14.49 1.50 -4.80
C CYS A 36 14.28 -0.01 -4.66
N LEU A 37 13.17 -0.48 -5.19
CA LEU A 37 12.87 -1.90 -5.31
C LEU A 37 12.90 -2.32 -6.78
N MET A 38 13.49 -3.47 -7.04
CA MET A 38 13.52 -4.08 -8.37
C MET A 38 12.63 -5.32 -8.37
N GLN A 39 11.57 -5.29 -9.17
CA GLN A 39 10.76 -6.47 -9.48
C GLN A 39 11.32 -7.12 -10.73
N ILE A 40 11.65 -8.41 -10.67
CA ILE A 40 12.04 -9.22 -11.83
C ILE A 40 10.99 -10.30 -12.01
N ALA A 41 10.37 -10.41 -13.17
CA ALA A 41 9.39 -11.44 -13.46
C ALA A 41 9.91 -12.83 -13.08
N ALA A 42 9.10 -13.67 -12.45
CA ALA A 42 9.49 -15.01 -12.04
C ALA A 42 9.85 -15.90 -13.25
N SER A 43 9.15 -15.68 -14.37
CA SER A 43 9.43 -16.31 -15.67
C SER A 43 9.02 -15.33 -16.80
N VAL A 44 9.33 -15.69 -18.04
CA VAL A 44 8.97 -14.90 -19.25
C VAL A 44 7.43 -14.82 -19.41
N GLU A 45 6.71 -15.85 -19.04
CA GLU A 45 5.24 -15.90 -19.07
C GLU A 45 4.60 -14.81 -18.19
N GLN A 46 5.30 -14.40 -17.12
CA GLN A 46 4.84 -13.36 -16.20
C GLN A 46 5.15 -11.94 -16.68
N ASN A 47 5.92 -11.78 -17.75
CA ASN A 47 6.29 -10.46 -18.27
C ASN A 47 5.07 -9.57 -18.54
N SER A 48 4.03 -10.13 -19.15
CA SER A 48 2.83 -9.38 -19.51
C SER A 48 2.11 -8.77 -18.29
N ILE A 49 2.19 -9.46 -17.14
CA ILE A 49 1.60 -8.98 -15.87
C ILE A 49 2.39 -7.77 -15.38
N LEU A 50 3.72 -7.87 -15.29
CA LEU A 50 4.56 -6.76 -14.81
C LEU A 50 4.56 -5.57 -15.77
N THR A 51 4.57 -5.80 -17.09
CA THR A 51 4.44 -4.73 -18.08
C THR A 51 3.13 -3.97 -17.91
N ARG A 52 2.01 -4.68 -17.75
CA ARG A 52 0.69 -4.08 -17.54
C ARG A 52 0.61 -3.32 -16.20
N SER A 53 1.19 -3.87 -15.13
CA SER A 53 1.29 -3.22 -13.82
C SER A 53 2.03 -1.89 -13.93
N ALA A 54 3.22 -1.87 -14.52
CA ALA A 54 4.01 -0.67 -14.71
C ALA A 54 3.28 0.39 -15.58
N PHE A 55 2.63 -0.05 -16.65
CA PHE A 55 1.85 0.85 -17.51
C PHE A 55 0.70 1.52 -16.75
N ARG A 56 -0.05 0.75 -15.95
CA ARG A 56 -1.16 1.27 -15.17
C ARG A 56 -0.70 2.19 -14.03
N LEU A 57 0.39 1.84 -13.34
CA LEU A 57 1.00 2.71 -12.34
C LEU A 57 1.39 4.06 -12.94
N LYS A 58 2.10 4.09 -14.08
CA LYS A 58 2.48 5.35 -14.75
C LYS A 58 1.26 6.19 -15.13
N LYS A 59 0.18 5.54 -15.60
CA LYS A 59 -1.06 6.24 -15.94
C LYS A 59 -1.72 6.85 -14.69
N LEU A 60 -1.79 6.10 -13.61
CA LEU A 60 -2.37 6.57 -12.34
C LEU A 60 -1.51 7.67 -11.70
N GLU A 61 -0.19 7.57 -11.80
CA GLU A 61 0.73 8.60 -11.36
C GLU A 61 0.46 9.95 -12.05
N GLN A 62 0.28 9.93 -13.37
CA GLN A 62 -0.06 11.11 -14.16
C GLN A 62 -1.43 11.67 -13.75
N SER A 63 -2.44 10.81 -13.61
CA SER A 63 -3.79 11.22 -13.18
C SER A 63 -3.79 11.80 -11.76
N ALA A 64 -3.05 11.19 -10.83
CA ALA A 64 -2.91 11.70 -9.47
C ALA A 64 -2.26 13.10 -9.45
N TYR A 65 -1.19 13.28 -10.23
CA TYR A 65 -0.53 14.58 -10.37
C TYR A 65 -1.51 15.65 -10.87
N GLU A 66 -2.28 15.36 -11.93
CA GLU A 66 -3.23 16.30 -12.50
C GLU A 66 -4.34 16.69 -11.50
N VAL A 67 -4.88 15.71 -10.78
CA VAL A 67 -5.92 15.93 -9.76
C VAL A 67 -5.39 16.74 -8.58
N GLU A 68 -4.17 16.45 -8.12
CA GLU A 68 -3.52 17.18 -7.01
C GLU A 68 -3.21 18.62 -7.39
N GLU A 69 -2.68 18.87 -8.59
CA GLU A 69 -2.40 20.22 -9.12
C GLU A 69 -3.70 21.02 -9.28
N GLU A 70 -4.75 20.42 -9.84
CA GLU A 70 -6.03 21.08 -9.98
C GLU A 70 -6.64 21.44 -8.61
N PHE A 71 -6.59 20.52 -7.67
CA PHE A 71 -7.07 20.78 -6.31
C PHE A 71 -6.31 21.94 -5.66
N ALA A 72 -4.99 21.97 -5.76
CA ALA A 72 -4.15 23.04 -5.23
C ALA A 72 -4.49 24.38 -5.90
N ARG A 73 -4.72 24.40 -7.20
CA ARG A 73 -5.11 25.61 -7.96
C ARG A 73 -6.48 26.14 -7.55
N LEU A 74 -7.44 25.24 -7.31
CA LEU A 74 -8.82 25.63 -6.92
C LEU A 74 -8.94 25.99 -5.46
N ASN A 75 -8.00 25.57 -4.62
CA ASN A 75 -8.03 25.81 -3.17
C ASN A 75 -6.75 26.51 -2.67
N PRO A 76 -6.43 27.72 -3.18
CA PRO A 76 -5.21 28.42 -2.79
C PRO A 76 -5.27 28.74 -1.28
N GLY A 77 -4.22 28.36 -0.56
CA GLY A 77 -4.12 28.54 0.90
C GLY A 77 -4.77 27.46 1.76
N SER A 78 -5.37 26.42 1.16
CA SER A 78 -5.80 25.24 1.90
C SER A 78 -4.60 24.54 2.55
N LYS A 79 -4.78 24.14 3.82
CA LYS A 79 -3.82 23.25 4.51
C LYS A 79 -3.99 21.78 4.11
N THR A 80 -5.13 21.44 3.50
CA THR A 80 -5.42 20.09 3.03
C THR A 80 -4.73 19.84 1.70
N ARG A 81 -4.05 18.71 1.58
CA ARG A 81 -3.45 18.20 0.34
C ARG A 81 -4.06 16.85 0.00
N LEU A 82 -4.15 16.53 -1.28
CA LEU A 82 -4.69 15.24 -1.70
C LEU A 82 -3.67 14.12 -1.52
N ASP A 83 -2.42 14.31 -1.90
CA ASP A 83 -1.30 13.39 -1.67
C ASP A 83 -1.55 11.93 -2.14
N TYR A 84 -2.29 11.72 -3.24
CA TYR A 84 -2.56 10.39 -3.79
C TYR A 84 -1.28 9.69 -4.25
N GLN A 85 -0.34 10.47 -4.81
CA GLN A 85 0.95 9.94 -5.27
C GLN A 85 1.79 9.29 -4.16
N LEU A 86 1.44 9.49 -2.89
CA LEU A 86 2.10 8.83 -1.75
C LEU A 86 1.52 7.44 -1.45
N GLY A 87 0.36 7.10 -2.01
CA GLY A 87 -0.34 5.85 -1.76
C GLY A 87 0.13 4.67 -2.61
N PHE A 88 1.04 4.90 -3.58
CA PHE A 88 1.57 3.86 -4.46
C PHE A 88 3.00 4.17 -4.91
N PRO A 89 3.77 3.15 -5.38
CA PRO A 89 5.14 3.35 -5.86
C PRO A 89 5.15 4.10 -7.20
N GLU A 90 6.21 4.86 -7.44
CA GLU A 90 6.54 5.42 -8.76
C GLU A 90 7.30 4.40 -9.61
N VAL A 91 7.05 4.36 -10.92
CA VAL A 91 7.82 3.52 -11.84
C VAL A 91 8.99 4.32 -12.39
N ILE A 92 10.17 4.12 -11.82
CA ILE A 92 11.41 4.77 -12.26
C ILE A 92 11.81 4.25 -13.64
N ASP A 93 11.76 2.92 -13.83
CA ASP A 93 12.13 2.26 -15.07
C ASP A 93 11.34 0.97 -15.27
N SER A 94 11.17 0.54 -16.54
CA SER A 94 10.45 -0.67 -16.88
C SER A 94 10.93 -1.18 -18.24
N PHE A 95 11.56 -2.36 -18.27
CA PHE A 95 12.22 -2.92 -19.45
C PHE A 95 12.33 -4.44 -19.40
N VAL A 96 12.62 -5.05 -20.53
CA VAL A 96 12.98 -6.47 -20.63
C VAL A 96 14.50 -6.60 -20.61
N SER A 97 15.05 -7.43 -19.74
CA SER A 97 16.50 -7.68 -19.63
C SER A 97 16.88 -9.01 -20.28
N VAL A 98 17.71 -8.94 -21.30
CA VAL A 98 18.31 -10.12 -21.96
C VAL A 98 19.20 -10.89 -20.97
N GLU A 99 19.97 -10.18 -20.14
CA GLU A 99 20.86 -10.77 -19.13
C GLU A 99 20.10 -11.56 -18.05
N GLN A 100 18.83 -11.20 -17.82
CA GLN A 100 17.93 -11.92 -16.92
C GLN A 100 17.05 -12.95 -17.66
N GLY A 101 17.44 -13.39 -18.87
CA GLY A 101 16.71 -14.38 -19.65
C GLY A 101 15.40 -13.82 -20.20
N GLU A 102 15.44 -12.63 -20.78
CA GLU A 102 14.30 -11.92 -21.38
C GLU A 102 13.12 -11.64 -20.42
N ARG A 103 13.43 -11.50 -19.14
CA ARG A 103 12.42 -11.19 -18.12
C ARG A 103 12.17 -9.70 -17.99
N GLN A 104 10.90 -9.35 -17.77
CA GLN A 104 10.48 -7.99 -17.44
C GLN A 104 11.04 -7.58 -16.09
N ILE A 105 11.59 -6.37 -16.04
CA ILE A 105 12.06 -5.71 -14.84
C ILE A 105 11.31 -4.39 -14.65
N ASN A 106 10.82 -4.14 -13.44
CA ASN A 106 10.30 -2.84 -13.02
C ASN A 106 11.14 -2.31 -11.87
N ILE A 107 11.61 -1.08 -11.98
CA ILE A 107 12.29 -0.37 -10.90
C ILE A 107 11.27 0.58 -10.26
N LEU A 108 11.01 0.36 -8.98
CA LEU A 108 10.00 1.06 -8.21
C LEU A 108 10.63 1.97 -7.17
N GLY A 109 10.28 3.24 -7.21
CA GLY A 109 10.66 4.24 -6.23
C GLY A 109 9.52 4.58 -5.26
N PHE A 110 9.86 5.30 -4.21
CA PHE A 110 8.88 5.76 -3.23
C PHE A 110 9.12 7.24 -2.92
N ARG A 111 8.11 8.06 -3.11
CA ARG A 111 8.17 9.48 -2.76
C ARG A 111 8.27 9.64 -1.27
N ASN A 112 9.14 10.55 -0.83
CA ASN A 112 9.32 10.90 0.59
C ASN A 112 9.70 9.74 1.53
N VAL A 113 10.08 8.56 1.02
CA VAL A 113 10.62 7.46 1.81
C VAL A 113 12.14 7.46 1.62
N GLU A 114 12.87 7.66 2.70
CA GLU A 114 14.34 7.69 2.68
C GLU A 114 14.92 6.27 2.69
N PHE A 115 14.34 5.40 3.51
CA PHE A 115 14.84 4.04 3.74
C PHE A 115 13.81 2.98 3.38
N VAL A 116 13.85 2.54 2.13
CA VAL A 116 12.90 1.52 1.60
C VAL A 116 12.96 0.21 2.40
N HIS A 117 14.12 -0.15 2.94
CA HIS A 117 14.28 -1.35 3.76
C HIS A 117 13.54 -1.29 5.12
N GLN A 118 13.07 -0.11 5.54
CA GLN A 118 12.24 0.06 6.75
C GLN A 118 10.75 -0.15 6.47
N MET A 119 10.35 -0.18 5.21
CA MET A 119 8.97 -0.52 4.85
C MET A 119 8.71 -1.99 5.08
N VAL A 120 7.59 -2.31 5.69
CA VAL A 120 7.20 -3.68 6.00
C VAL A 120 5.79 -3.96 5.50
N PRO A 121 5.52 -5.16 4.98
CA PRO A 121 4.16 -5.62 4.73
C PRO A 121 3.33 -5.62 6.01
N LEU A 122 2.08 -5.19 5.92
CA LEU A 122 1.16 -5.16 7.06
C LEU A 122 1.02 -6.54 7.72
N SER A 123 1.04 -7.61 6.93
CA SER A 123 0.99 -8.99 7.40
C SER A 123 2.18 -9.39 8.28
N ASN A 124 3.36 -8.79 8.09
CA ASN A 124 4.55 -9.11 8.88
C ASN A 124 4.37 -8.79 10.36
N ILE A 125 3.54 -7.81 10.71
CA ILE A 125 3.30 -7.41 12.11
C ILE A 125 2.88 -8.62 12.95
N THR A 126 1.87 -9.34 12.50
CA THR A 126 1.37 -10.52 13.24
C THR A 126 2.12 -11.79 12.88
N GLN A 127 2.47 -12.00 11.62
CA GLN A 127 3.06 -13.24 11.16
C GLN A 127 4.52 -13.41 11.56
N LYS A 128 5.35 -12.37 11.42
CA LYS A 128 6.79 -12.42 11.72
C LYS A 128 7.13 -11.84 13.07
N ASP A 129 6.64 -10.64 13.36
CA ASP A 129 7.01 -9.90 14.57
C ASP A 129 6.21 -10.32 15.79
N LYS A 130 5.13 -11.11 15.61
CA LYS A 130 4.22 -11.54 16.66
C LYS A 130 3.72 -10.36 17.51
N ALA A 131 3.49 -9.24 16.85
CA ALA A 131 3.01 -8.00 17.44
C ALA A 131 1.57 -7.73 17.05
N ARG A 132 0.94 -6.80 17.73
CA ARG A 132 -0.39 -6.26 17.44
C ARG A 132 -0.28 -4.76 17.36
N ILE A 133 -0.97 -4.13 16.41
CA ILE A 133 -1.13 -2.68 16.37
C ILE A 133 -2.26 -2.23 17.30
N ASP A 134 -2.21 -0.99 17.76
CA ASP A 134 -3.32 -0.38 18.50
C ASP A 134 -4.41 0.14 17.53
N LEU A 135 -5.56 0.54 18.09
CA LEU A 135 -6.70 1.01 17.33
C LEU A 135 -6.39 2.27 16.51
N LYS A 136 -5.67 3.23 17.08
CA LYS A 136 -5.34 4.50 16.40
C LYS A 136 -4.37 4.28 15.24
N THR A 137 -3.39 3.39 15.43
CA THR A 137 -2.50 2.96 14.33
C THR A 137 -3.28 2.28 13.22
N SER A 138 -4.21 1.37 13.55
CA SER A 138 -5.05 0.70 12.57
C SER A 138 -5.97 1.69 11.83
N ALA A 139 -6.52 2.67 12.52
CA ALA A 139 -7.35 3.72 11.95
C ALA A 139 -6.54 4.55 10.94
N TRP A 140 -5.31 4.87 11.28
CA TRP A 140 -4.45 5.60 10.39
C TRP A 140 -4.15 4.82 9.11
N ILE A 141 -3.82 3.52 9.22
CA ILE A 141 -3.56 2.65 8.06
C ILE A 141 -4.80 2.57 7.16
N ILE A 142 -5.96 2.19 7.73
CA ILE A 142 -7.17 1.99 6.94
C ILE A 142 -7.65 3.31 6.29
N GLY A 143 -7.53 4.43 7.00
CA GLY A 143 -7.90 5.74 6.47
C GLY A 143 -7.08 6.13 5.24
N LYS A 144 -5.76 5.87 5.25
CA LYS A 144 -4.88 6.10 4.10
C LYS A 144 -5.26 5.20 2.93
N ILE A 145 -5.42 3.90 3.16
CA ILE A 145 -5.76 2.96 2.08
C ILE A 145 -7.17 3.21 1.52
N LEU A 146 -8.16 3.55 2.37
CA LEU A 146 -9.50 3.92 1.87
C LEU A 146 -9.45 5.18 0.99
N LYS A 147 -8.66 6.21 1.38
CA LYS A 147 -8.42 7.39 0.54
C LYS A 147 -7.85 7.01 -0.82
N GLU A 148 -6.86 6.11 -0.83
CA GLU A 148 -6.23 5.64 -2.04
C GLU A 148 -7.21 4.86 -2.92
N LEU A 149 -8.03 3.98 -2.33
CA LEU A 149 -9.08 3.27 -3.05
C LEU A 149 -10.16 4.20 -3.64
N VAL A 150 -10.45 5.34 -3.02
CA VAL A 150 -11.36 6.34 -3.63
C VAL A 150 -10.81 6.81 -4.97
N PHE A 151 -9.52 7.12 -5.03
CA PHE A 151 -8.85 7.54 -6.24
C PHE A 151 -8.78 6.40 -7.28
N ILE A 152 -8.23 5.24 -6.92
CA ILE A 152 -8.05 4.09 -7.82
C ILE A 152 -9.38 3.62 -8.42
N HIS A 153 -10.43 3.53 -7.60
CA HIS A 153 -11.77 3.18 -8.06
C HIS A 153 -12.39 4.24 -8.97
N GLY A 154 -12.07 5.52 -8.73
CA GLY A 154 -12.45 6.64 -9.59
C GLY A 154 -11.83 6.54 -10.97
N GLU A 155 -10.57 6.08 -11.05
CA GLU A 155 -9.85 5.83 -12.30
C GLU A 155 -10.29 4.52 -13.02
N GLY A 156 -11.26 3.80 -12.48
CA GLY A 156 -11.82 2.60 -13.09
C GLY A 156 -11.04 1.32 -12.83
N TYR A 157 -10.18 1.28 -11.81
CA TYR A 157 -9.39 0.11 -11.42
C TYR A 157 -9.81 -0.47 -10.07
N SER A 158 -9.47 -1.72 -9.86
CA SER A 158 -9.61 -2.51 -8.63
C SER A 158 -8.51 -3.56 -8.60
N PHE A 159 -8.48 -4.38 -7.54
CA PHE A 159 -7.49 -5.43 -7.38
C PHE A 159 -8.19 -6.80 -7.31
N GLU A 160 -7.57 -7.82 -7.90
CA GLU A 160 -7.99 -9.21 -7.69
C GLU A 160 -7.64 -9.65 -6.26
N GLN A 161 -6.45 -9.24 -5.80
CA GLN A 161 -5.93 -9.50 -4.46
C GLN A 161 -5.38 -8.21 -3.85
N LEU A 162 -5.83 -7.89 -2.63
CA LEU A 162 -5.41 -6.73 -1.84
C LEU A 162 -5.41 -7.10 -0.35
N ASP A 163 -4.41 -7.83 0.06
CA ASP A 163 -4.24 -8.34 1.43
C ASP A 163 -3.12 -7.61 2.19
N GLY A 164 -2.77 -8.13 3.35
CA GLY A 164 -1.71 -7.56 4.19
C GLY A 164 -0.31 -7.61 3.57
N ASP A 165 -0.05 -8.51 2.62
CA ASP A 165 1.22 -8.57 1.89
C ASP A 165 1.29 -7.50 0.79
N SER A 166 0.13 -7.09 0.28
CA SER A 166 0.00 -6.04 -0.74
C SER A 166 0.09 -4.61 -0.17
N ILE A 167 -0.01 -4.45 1.15
CA ILE A 167 0.02 -3.16 1.84
C ILE A 167 1.37 -3.01 2.55
N LEU A 168 2.14 -1.99 2.15
CA LEU A 168 3.37 -1.60 2.85
C LEU A 168 3.09 -0.47 3.84
N ILE A 169 3.71 -0.55 5.00
CA ILE A 169 3.73 0.53 5.99
C ILE A 169 5.17 1.00 6.22
N GLU A 170 5.33 2.31 6.34
CA GLU A 170 6.54 2.98 6.81
C GLU A 170 6.21 3.67 8.13
N PRO A 171 6.66 3.11 9.26
CA PRO A 171 6.14 3.50 10.56
C PRO A 171 6.76 4.78 11.13
N VAL A 172 7.92 5.24 10.64
CA VAL A 172 8.57 6.47 11.12
C VAL A 172 7.90 7.70 10.54
N GLN A 173 7.63 7.68 9.23
CA GLN A 173 7.00 8.79 8.51
C GLN A 173 5.48 8.60 8.34
N HIS A 174 4.93 7.50 8.86
CA HIS A 174 3.50 7.17 8.82
C HIS A 174 2.95 7.06 7.39
N TYR A 175 3.62 6.30 6.51
CA TYR A 175 3.07 5.93 5.22
C TYR A 175 2.42 4.55 5.26
N ALA A 176 1.25 4.47 4.64
CA ALA A 176 0.65 3.22 4.23
C ALA A 176 0.33 3.34 2.74
N MET A 177 0.71 2.35 1.95
CA MET A 177 0.54 2.36 0.51
C MET A 177 0.20 0.99 -0.04
N ILE A 178 -0.45 0.96 -1.18
CA ILE A 178 -0.67 -0.26 -1.96
C ILE A 178 0.57 -0.49 -2.81
N PHE A 179 1.26 -1.61 -2.55
CA PHE A 179 2.54 -1.92 -3.20
C PHE A 179 2.40 -2.89 -4.36
N ASP A 180 1.61 -3.97 -4.20
CA ASP A 180 1.52 -5.01 -5.23
C ASP A 180 0.44 -4.68 -6.27
N TRP A 181 0.90 -4.23 -7.43
CA TRP A 181 0.06 -3.85 -8.57
C TRP A 181 -0.05 -4.94 -9.61
N SER A 182 0.54 -6.12 -9.40
CA SER A 182 0.46 -7.25 -10.32
C SER A 182 -0.98 -7.76 -10.47
N TYR A 183 -1.80 -7.58 -9.44
CA TYR A 183 -3.21 -7.99 -9.40
C TYR A 183 -4.20 -6.89 -9.80
N ILE A 184 -3.73 -5.77 -10.37
CA ILE A 184 -4.63 -4.69 -10.80
C ILE A 184 -5.47 -5.11 -12.01
N GLU A 185 -6.77 -4.81 -11.97
CA GLU A 185 -7.75 -5.17 -12.98
C GLU A 185 -8.79 -4.06 -13.20
N PRO A 186 -9.59 -4.10 -14.30
CA PRO A 186 -10.72 -3.21 -14.48
C PRO A 186 -11.75 -3.38 -13.36
N ALA A 187 -12.23 -2.25 -12.83
CA ALA A 187 -13.18 -2.24 -11.73
C ALA A 187 -14.62 -2.64 -12.16
N THR A 188 -15.28 -3.34 -11.25
CA THR A 188 -16.74 -3.50 -11.21
C THR A 188 -17.21 -3.23 -9.78
N ASP A 189 -18.49 -3.02 -9.55
CA ASP A 189 -19.00 -2.76 -8.20
C ASP A 189 -18.70 -3.92 -7.23
N ALA A 190 -18.77 -5.16 -7.71
CA ALA A 190 -18.43 -6.34 -6.91
C ALA A 190 -16.92 -6.34 -6.52
N LYS A 191 -16.05 -5.98 -7.45
CA LYS A 191 -14.59 -5.93 -7.23
C LYS A 191 -14.21 -4.78 -6.29
N ARG A 192 -14.79 -3.59 -6.47
CA ARG A 192 -14.60 -2.45 -5.55
C ARG A 192 -14.98 -2.79 -4.11
N ARG A 193 -16.11 -3.50 -3.95
CA ARG A 193 -16.54 -4.00 -2.63
C ARG A 193 -15.56 -5.02 -2.06
N ARG A 194 -15.02 -5.90 -2.90
CA ARG A 194 -14.01 -6.89 -2.50
C ARG A 194 -12.74 -6.21 -1.98
N ASP A 195 -12.23 -5.18 -2.66
CA ASP A 195 -11.04 -4.44 -2.24
C ASP A 195 -11.21 -3.88 -0.83
N ILE A 196 -12.33 -3.19 -0.56
CA ILE A 196 -12.64 -2.64 0.76
C ILE A 196 -12.68 -3.75 1.82
N SER A 197 -13.33 -4.87 1.50
CA SER A 197 -13.41 -6.02 2.41
C SER A 197 -12.04 -6.65 2.68
N GLN A 198 -11.18 -6.78 1.68
CA GLN A 198 -9.84 -7.33 1.81
C GLN A 198 -8.95 -6.43 2.67
N VAL A 199 -8.96 -5.12 2.46
CA VAL A 199 -8.23 -4.16 3.30
C VAL A 199 -8.70 -4.23 4.75
N ALA A 200 -10.01 -4.24 4.98
CA ALA A 200 -10.55 -4.37 6.34
C ALA A 200 -10.09 -5.66 7.02
N LYS A 201 -10.10 -6.79 6.32
CA LYS A 201 -9.60 -8.08 6.83
C LYS A 201 -8.10 -8.05 7.13
N ALA A 202 -7.30 -7.39 6.29
CA ALA A 202 -5.86 -7.22 6.55
C ALA A 202 -5.62 -6.42 7.84
N VAL A 203 -6.38 -5.35 8.05
CA VAL A 203 -6.31 -4.54 9.28
C VAL A 203 -6.83 -5.32 10.49
N MET A 204 -7.91 -6.12 10.36
CA MET A 204 -8.37 -7.00 11.43
C MET A 204 -7.29 -7.96 11.90
N LEU A 205 -6.55 -8.58 10.96
CA LEU A 205 -5.43 -9.47 11.30
C LEU A 205 -4.31 -8.72 12.03
N ALA A 206 -4.00 -7.50 11.61
CA ALA A 206 -3.01 -6.67 12.30
C ALA A 206 -3.45 -6.23 13.70
N LEU A 207 -4.76 -6.20 13.98
CA LEU A 207 -5.37 -6.03 15.30
C LEU A 207 -5.48 -7.34 16.10
N ASP A 208 -4.90 -8.44 15.61
CA ASP A 208 -4.95 -9.78 16.22
C ASP A 208 -6.36 -10.36 16.32
N PHE A 209 -7.20 -10.11 15.30
CA PHE A 209 -8.54 -10.68 15.22
C PHE A 209 -8.48 -12.20 15.10
N ASP A 210 -9.11 -12.90 16.04
CA ASP A 210 -9.22 -14.36 15.99
C ASP A 210 -10.34 -14.78 15.03
N GLN A 211 -9.95 -15.33 13.88
CA GLN A 211 -10.90 -15.81 12.87
C GLN A 211 -11.74 -17.00 13.33
N LYS A 212 -11.26 -17.76 14.32
CA LYS A 212 -11.99 -18.96 14.81
C LYS A 212 -13.14 -18.58 15.75
N THR A 213 -12.86 -17.62 16.65
CA THR A 213 -13.87 -17.12 17.58
C THR A 213 -14.70 -15.98 17.01
N GLY A 214 -14.18 -15.30 15.98
CA GLY A 214 -14.84 -14.15 15.39
C GLY A 214 -14.74 -12.89 16.24
N THR A 215 -13.72 -12.79 17.10
CA THR A 215 -13.57 -11.72 18.08
C THR A 215 -12.20 -11.04 18.00
N PHE A 216 -12.17 -9.76 18.40
CA PHE A 216 -10.91 -9.08 18.69
C PHE A 216 -10.48 -9.37 20.12
N PRO A 217 -9.19 -9.35 20.42
CA PRO A 217 -8.73 -9.39 21.80
C PRO A 217 -9.22 -8.17 22.56
N PRO A 218 -9.43 -8.27 23.89
CA PRO A 218 -9.86 -7.16 24.73
C PRO A 218 -8.96 -5.93 24.57
N ASP A 219 -9.56 -4.75 24.60
CA ASP A 219 -8.89 -3.46 24.53
C ASP A 219 -9.46 -2.53 25.59
N GLY A 220 -8.65 -1.64 26.14
CA GLY A 220 -9.07 -0.69 27.18
C GLY A 220 -9.62 0.62 26.65
N ASP A 221 -9.65 0.82 25.31
CA ASP A 221 -10.21 2.03 24.69
C ASP A 221 -11.74 2.00 24.79
N GLU A 222 -12.35 3.06 25.31
CA GLU A 222 -13.81 3.18 25.47
C GLU A 222 -14.56 3.16 24.12
N HIS A 223 -13.88 3.47 23.03
CA HIS A 223 -14.44 3.50 21.68
C HIS A 223 -14.20 2.21 20.89
N PHE A 224 -13.64 1.19 21.54
CA PHE A 224 -13.27 -0.08 20.92
C PHE A 224 -14.40 -0.71 20.12
N GLU A 225 -15.58 -0.85 20.72
CA GLU A 225 -16.74 -1.49 20.09
C GLU A 225 -17.25 -0.70 18.87
N GLN A 226 -17.25 0.64 18.96
CA GLN A 226 -17.72 1.50 17.88
C GLN A 226 -16.78 1.39 16.67
N TYR A 227 -15.48 1.46 16.90
CA TYR A 227 -14.47 1.40 15.84
C TYR A 227 -14.38 0.02 15.21
N THR A 228 -14.27 -1.05 16.02
CA THR A 228 -14.17 -2.42 15.51
C THR A 228 -15.45 -2.88 14.82
N GLY A 229 -16.61 -2.41 15.29
CA GLY A 229 -17.89 -2.61 14.62
C GLY A 229 -17.92 -2.03 13.20
N PHE A 230 -17.31 -0.87 12.98
CA PHE A 230 -17.14 -0.31 11.64
C PHE A 230 -16.21 -1.16 10.76
N ILE A 231 -15.06 -1.60 11.30
CA ILE A 231 -14.13 -2.47 10.56
C ILE A 231 -14.83 -3.79 10.13
N LEU A 232 -15.63 -4.37 11.02
CA LEU A 232 -16.43 -5.57 10.71
C LEU A 232 -17.45 -5.33 9.58
N LYS A 233 -18.12 -4.17 9.54
CA LYS A 233 -19.02 -3.81 8.42
C LYS A 233 -18.28 -3.76 7.08
N LEU A 234 -17.08 -3.14 7.07
CA LEU A 234 -16.23 -3.13 5.88
C LEU A 234 -15.86 -4.55 5.45
N ALA A 235 -15.39 -5.37 6.39
CA ALA A 235 -14.94 -6.75 6.13
C ALA A 235 -16.08 -7.65 5.59
N ARG A 236 -17.32 -7.38 6.01
CA ARG A 236 -18.52 -8.09 5.51
C ARG A 236 -19.03 -7.55 4.17
N GLY A 237 -18.44 -6.46 3.65
CA GLY A 237 -18.87 -5.82 2.41
C GLY A 237 -20.23 -5.11 2.53
N GLU A 238 -20.62 -4.68 3.71
CA GLU A 238 -21.86 -3.92 3.95
C GLU A 238 -21.76 -2.51 3.37
N ILE A 239 -20.54 -1.96 3.28
CA ILE A 239 -20.25 -0.67 2.65
C ILE A 239 -19.65 -0.95 1.26
N THR A 240 -20.33 -0.44 0.22
CA THR A 240 -20.11 -0.88 -1.15
C THR A 240 -19.20 0.03 -2.00
N SER A 241 -18.86 1.22 -1.51
CA SER A 241 -17.95 2.13 -2.22
C SER A 241 -16.88 2.69 -1.29
N ALA A 242 -15.67 2.85 -1.81
CA ALA A 242 -14.54 3.40 -1.07
C ALA A 242 -14.83 4.84 -0.59
N LYS A 243 -15.53 5.65 -1.40
CA LYS A 243 -15.93 7.00 -1.01
C LYS A 243 -16.81 6.99 0.23
N LYS A 244 -17.87 6.16 0.23
CA LYS A 244 -18.75 6.03 1.38
C LYS A 244 -18.01 5.49 2.60
N ALA A 245 -17.16 4.47 2.42
CA ALA A 245 -16.34 3.91 3.48
C ALA A 245 -15.41 4.98 4.11
N HIS A 246 -14.78 5.80 3.28
CA HIS A 246 -13.90 6.88 3.71
C HIS A 246 -14.65 7.99 4.46
N GLU A 247 -15.84 8.38 3.98
CA GLU A 247 -16.68 9.38 4.64
C GLU A 247 -17.17 8.90 6.02
N GLU A 248 -17.69 7.66 6.11
CA GLU A 248 -18.13 7.06 7.38
C GLU A 248 -16.94 6.88 8.34
N PHE A 249 -15.78 6.45 7.84
CA PHE A 249 -14.56 6.32 8.62
C PHE A 249 -14.19 7.62 9.32
N TYR A 250 -14.09 8.71 8.55
CA TYR A 250 -13.75 10.00 9.16
C TYR A 250 -14.83 10.53 10.11
N GLY A 251 -16.12 10.27 9.81
CA GLY A 251 -17.21 10.59 10.73
C GLY A 251 -17.05 9.92 12.09
N ILE A 252 -16.65 8.63 12.10
CA ILE A 252 -16.41 7.88 13.32
C ILE A 252 -15.15 8.39 14.02
N VAL A 253 -14.01 8.39 13.33
CA VAL A 253 -12.70 8.73 13.93
C VAL A 253 -12.73 10.13 14.57
N TYR A 254 -13.36 11.10 13.90
CA TYR A 254 -13.48 12.46 14.46
C TYR A 254 -14.47 12.57 15.61
N SER A 255 -15.40 11.64 15.74
CA SER A 255 -16.35 11.62 16.87
C SER A 255 -15.79 10.96 18.12
N ILE A 256 -14.79 10.07 17.97
CA ILE A 256 -14.26 9.27 19.07
C ILE A 256 -12.84 9.68 19.50
N TRP A 257 -12.03 10.20 18.58
CA TRP A 257 -10.66 10.62 18.88
C TRP A 257 -10.40 12.04 18.40
N GLU A 258 -9.56 12.77 19.13
CA GLU A 258 -9.09 14.07 18.69
C GLU A 258 -8.20 13.93 17.44
N ARG A 259 -8.18 14.98 16.60
CA ARG A 259 -7.28 15.08 15.43
C ARG A 259 -5.83 15.31 15.84
N THR A 260 -5.29 14.50 16.72
CA THR A 260 -3.90 14.59 17.14
C THR A 260 -3.05 13.59 16.36
N TYR A 261 -1.82 13.99 16.10
CA TYR A 261 -0.79 13.07 15.59
C TYR A 261 -0.59 11.97 16.64
N HIS A 262 -0.54 10.74 16.16
CA HIS A 262 -0.33 9.57 17.01
C HIS A 262 0.91 8.83 16.52
N GLU A 263 1.84 8.51 17.42
CA GLU A 263 2.97 7.67 17.09
C GLU A 263 2.52 6.26 16.72
N PHE A 264 3.19 5.70 15.73
CA PHE A 264 2.97 4.33 15.31
C PHE A 264 3.48 3.39 16.39
N THR A 265 2.62 2.70 17.09
CA THR A 265 3.00 1.72 18.13
C THR A 265 3.58 0.43 17.55
N ALA A 266 3.68 0.34 16.24
CA ALA A 266 4.15 -0.84 15.57
C ALA A 266 5.67 -0.97 15.66
N ILE A 267 6.09 -2.18 15.85
CA ILE A 267 7.38 -2.80 15.55
C ILE A 267 8.58 -1.95 15.94
N PRO A 268 9.27 -2.26 17.04
CA PRO A 268 10.54 -1.65 17.39
C PRO A 268 11.49 -1.69 16.20
N LEU A 269 12.12 -0.55 15.86
CA LEU A 269 13.09 -0.41 14.77
C LEU A 269 14.18 -1.50 14.80
N GLU A 270 14.53 -1.98 15.98
CA GLU A 270 15.50 -3.03 16.23
C GLU A 270 15.11 -4.40 15.64
N ARG A 271 13.82 -4.64 15.38
CA ARG A 271 13.31 -5.90 14.81
C ARG A 271 13.12 -5.86 13.29
N ARG A 272 13.48 -4.76 12.64
CA ARG A 272 13.27 -4.55 11.19
C ARG A 272 14.49 -4.89 10.33
N ASN A 273 15.55 -5.40 10.89
CA ASN A 273 16.77 -5.81 10.20
C ASN A 273 16.69 -7.23 9.65
#